data_1e95245151986d0ae1c22528ecb76be0
#
_entry.id   1e95245151986d0ae1c22528ecb76be0
#
_cell.length_a   1.000
_cell.length_b   1.000
_cell.length_c   1.000
_cell.angle_alpha   90.00
_cell.angle_beta   90.00
_cell.angle_gamma   90.00
#
_symmetry.space_group_name_H-M   'P 1'
#
loop_
_entity.id
_entity.type
_entity.pdbx_description
1 polymer ?
#
loop_
_entity_poly.entity_id
_entity_poly.type
_entity_poly.pdbx_seq_one_letter_code
_entity_poly.pdbx_strand_id
1 'polypeptide(L)'
;MKHLLAAGFLLLAVQAAAAEPAGFRSVAISAGHHGRDMSGALWYPSSGGGEANSYGENGVFFGTRVLDGAQMAEGPFPVILASHGLGGNIGALGWLTAGLAEAGALVISVNHPNSTTRDFNLQEGLKHWTRTQDLRAALDWLAAQPDLAARADFSRVYAVGYSAGGWTALALGGLRANLWGYAARCETAPPSPWQCADLTRRGADLTAYSPEDWDAGRKDDRIRAVAAIDPALTYGVGRVHARDLVERVLLIGLGNRETRLPATDFSATGSGFVSHLPAAEIETMAPAAHFSALPACKPRGPAILAAEGDDPVCDDPPGT
;
A
#
# COMPACT_ATOMS: atom_id res chain seq x y z
N MET A 1 -71.01 -3.05 15.42
CA MET A 1 -70.32 -2.38 14.32
C MET A 1 -68.91 -2.11 14.78
N LYS A 2 -67.96 -2.95 14.39
CA LYS A 2 -66.52 -2.80 14.71
C LYS A 2 -65.80 -2.38 13.42
N HIS A 3 -65.28 -1.17 13.42
CA HIS A 3 -64.43 -0.68 12.30
C HIS A 3 -63.00 -1.11 12.54
N LEU A 4 -62.49 -2.01 11.71
CA LEU A 4 -61.06 -2.32 11.58
C LEU A 4 -60.44 -1.24 10.67
N LEU A 5 -59.55 -0.43 11.24
CA LEU A 5 -58.60 0.41 10.49
C LEU A 5 -57.38 -0.43 10.16
N ALA A 6 -57.21 -0.76 8.88
CA ALA A 6 -55.99 -1.37 8.39
C ALA A 6 -54.96 -0.25 8.13
N ALA A 7 -53.92 -0.16 8.95
CA ALA A 7 -52.77 0.69 8.73
C ALA A 7 -51.82 0.01 7.71
N GLY A 8 -51.81 0.50 6.48
CA GLY A 8 -50.86 0.05 5.47
C GLY A 8 -49.47 0.60 5.78
N PHE A 9 -48.53 -0.25 6.16
CA PHE A 9 -47.09 0.08 6.23
C PHE A 9 -46.53 0.13 4.82
N LEU A 10 -46.24 1.33 4.32
CA LEU A 10 -45.49 1.54 3.10
C LEU A 10 -43.99 1.28 3.42
N LEU A 11 -43.48 0.08 3.13
CA LEU A 11 -42.05 -0.22 3.14
C LEU A 11 -41.41 0.52 1.95
N LEU A 12 -40.84 1.70 2.20
CA LEU A 12 -39.89 2.33 1.31
C LEU A 12 -38.61 1.48 1.31
N ALA A 13 -38.47 0.62 0.31
CA ALA A 13 -37.20 -0.03 0.01
C ALA A 13 -36.23 1.05 -0.46
N VAL A 14 -35.38 1.53 0.46
CA VAL A 14 -34.20 2.31 0.07
C VAL A 14 -33.29 1.31 -0.67
N GLN A 15 -33.34 1.31 -1.98
CA GLN A 15 -32.31 0.68 -2.79
C GLN A 15 -31.03 1.48 -2.53
N ALA A 16 -30.08 0.88 -1.80
CA ALA A 16 -28.72 1.38 -1.80
C ALA A 16 -28.24 1.36 -3.26
N ALA A 17 -28.13 2.52 -3.88
CA ALA A 17 -27.50 2.62 -5.18
C ALA A 17 -26.11 2.03 -5.03
N ALA A 18 -25.76 1.07 -5.89
CA ALA A 18 -24.38 0.59 -5.94
C ALA A 18 -23.47 1.82 -6.14
N ALA A 19 -22.41 1.92 -5.34
CA ALA A 19 -21.46 3.01 -5.49
C ALA A 19 -20.92 2.99 -6.93
N GLU A 20 -20.85 4.16 -7.56
CA GLU A 20 -20.21 4.29 -8.87
C GLU A 20 -18.75 3.84 -8.74
N PRO A 21 -18.18 3.15 -9.74
CA PRO A 21 -16.78 2.82 -9.71
C PRO A 21 -15.90 4.05 -9.53
N ALA A 22 -14.76 3.88 -8.91
CA ALA A 22 -13.81 4.96 -8.70
C ALA A 22 -13.46 5.66 -10.02
N GLY A 23 -13.45 6.98 -10.01
CA GLY A 23 -12.82 7.77 -11.06
C GLY A 23 -11.32 7.58 -11.02
N PHE A 24 -10.70 7.55 -12.19
CA PHE A 24 -9.26 7.31 -12.35
C PHE A 24 -8.63 8.33 -13.28
N ARG A 25 -7.38 8.70 -12.99
CA ARG A 25 -6.56 9.55 -13.84
C ARG A 25 -5.08 9.22 -13.66
N SER A 26 -4.37 8.90 -14.74
CA SER A 26 -2.91 8.82 -14.73
C SER A 26 -2.31 10.23 -14.66
N VAL A 27 -1.21 10.37 -13.91
CA VAL A 27 -0.50 11.64 -13.73
C VAL A 27 1.02 11.44 -13.84
N ALA A 28 1.73 12.49 -14.21
CA ALA A 28 3.18 12.57 -14.13
C ALA A 28 3.55 13.53 -12.98
N ILE A 29 4.46 13.12 -12.13
CA ILE A 29 4.87 13.86 -10.93
C ILE A 29 6.37 14.05 -10.99
N SER A 30 6.84 15.30 -10.87
CA SER A 30 8.26 15.58 -10.88
C SER A 30 8.91 15.02 -9.60
N ALA A 31 9.95 14.22 -9.79
CA ALA A 31 10.71 13.58 -8.71
C ALA A 31 12.20 13.98 -8.83
N GLY A 32 12.52 15.23 -8.45
CA GLY A 32 13.85 15.80 -8.59
C GLY A 32 14.96 14.97 -7.92
N HIS A 33 14.63 14.24 -6.83
CA HIS A 33 15.56 13.34 -6.14
C HIS A 33 15.91 12.08 -6.96
N HIS A 34 15.13 11.75 -8.00
CA HIS A 34 15.45 10.73 -9.00
C HIS A 34 16.00 11.31 -10.31
N GLY A 35 16.01 12.65 -10.47
CA GLY A 35 16.41 13.31 -11.72
C GLY A 35 15.45 13.06 -12.89
N ARG A 36 14.23 12.56 -12.64
CA ARG A 36 13.21 12.25 -13.63
C ARG A 36 11.81 12.32 -13.04
N ASP A 37 10.80 12.41 -13.89
CA ASP A 37 9.42 12.27 -13.46
C ASP A 37 9.10 10.80 -13.11
N MET A 38 8.18 10.63 -12.16
CA MET A 38 7.57 9.35 -11.84
C MET A 38 6.11 9.32 -12.31
N SER A 39 5.64 8.16 -12.73
CA SER A 39 4.22 7.95 -13.02
C SER A 39 3.44 7.79 -11.73
N GLY A 40 2.27 8.40 -11.67
CA GLY A 40 1.32 8.32 -10.58
C GLY A 40 -0.10 8.09 -11.08
N ALA A 41 -1.00 7.89 -10.15
CA ALA A 41 -2.43 7.79 -10.41
C ALA A 41 -3.24 8.44 -9.30
N LEU A 42 -4.33 9.10 -9.70
CA LEU A 42 -5.38 9.57 -8.83
C LEU A 42 -6.60 8.65 -8.96
N TRP A 43 -7.16 8.29 -7.81
CA TRP A 43 -8.37 7.54 -7.65
C TRP A 43 -9.31 8.40 -6.79
N TYR A 44 -10.55 8.58 -7.21
CA TYR A 44 -11.42 9.55 -6.57
C TYR A 44 -12.89 9.15 -6.65
N PRO A 45 -13.73 9.63 -5.73
CA PRO A 45 -15.16 9.47 -5.82
C PRO A 45 -15.67 10.06 -7.13
N SER A 46 -16.37 9.25 -7.92
CA SER A 46 -16.91 9.65 -9.21
C SER A 46 -18.34 10.15 -9.05
N SER A 47 -18.72 11.19 -9.82
CA SER A 47 -20.11 11.61 -10.02
C SER A 47 -20.68 11.16 -11.37
N GLY A 48 -19.98 10.23 -12.04
CA GLY A 48 -20.37 9.65 -13.32
C GLY A 48 -19.53 10.14 -14.50
N GLY A 49 -19.87 9.66 -15.68
CA GLY A 49 -19.09 9.89 -16.90
C GLY A 49 -17.81 9.08 -16.92
N GLY A 50 -16.90 9.41 -17.86
CA GLY A 50 -15.67 8.66 -18.08
C GLY A 50 -15.87 7.37 -18.87
N GLU A 51 -14.78 6.69 -19.15
CA GLU A 51 -14.77 5.43 -19.87
C GLU A 51 -14.48 4.27 -18.92
N ALA A 52 -15.28 3.21 -18.97
CA ALA A 52 -15.03 2.01 -18.18
C ALA A 52 -13.71 1.35 -18.62
N ASN A 53 -12.81 1.14 -17.66
CA ASN A 53 -11.49 0.56 -17.88
C ASN A 53 -11.19 -0.50 -16.83
N SER A 54 -10.31 -1.45 -17.16
CA SER A 54 -9.76 -2.46 -16.27
C SER A 54 -8.28 -2.12 -16.00
N TYR A 55 -8.04 -1.22 -15.04
CA TYR A 55 -6.70 -0.72 -14.78
C TYR A 55 -5.80 -1.80 -14.18
N GLY A 56 -4.56 -1.89 -14.68
CA GLY A 56 -3.57 -2.87 -14.21
C GLY A 56 -3.77 -4.29 -14.78
N GLU A 57 -4.76 -4.52 -15.63
CA GLU A 57 -4.96 -5.80 -16.27
C GLU A 57 -3.77 -6.19 -17.15
N ASN A 58 -3.33 -7.45 -17.04
CA ASN A 58 -2.21 -7.98 -17.82
C ASN A 58 -2.37 -9.49 -18.04
N GLY A 59 -1.33 -10.17 -18.49
CA GLY A 59 -1.36 -11.63 -18.72
C GLY A 59 -1.57 -12.47 -17.47
N VAL A 60 -1.09 -11.98 -16.32
CA VAL A 60 -1.11 -12.67 -15.02
C VAL A 60 -2.34 -12.30 -14.19
N PHE A 61 -2.67 -11.03 -14.10
CA PHE A 61 -3.66 -10.49 -13.17
C PHE A 61 -4.91 -9.95 -13.87
N PHE A 62 -6.06 -10.09 -13.20
CA PHE A 62 -7.23 -9.29 -13.51
C PHE A 62 -6.97 -7.83 -13.08
N GLY A 63 -7.52 -6.89 -13.82
CA GLY A 63 -7.44 -5.48 -13.49
C GLY A 63 -8.53 -5.04 -12.51
N THR A 64 -8.39 -3.80 -12.05
CA THR A 64 -9.38 -3.13 -11.22
C THR A 64 -10.31 -2.29 -12.10
N ARG A 65 -11.61 -2.45 -11.92
CA ARG A 65 -12.61 -1.65 -12.63
C ARG A 65 -12.55 -0.19 -12.18
N VAL A 66 -12.44 0.72 -13.12
CA VAL A 66 -12.40 2.17 -12.91
C VAL A 66 -13.17 2.91 -14.01
N LEU A 67 -13.47 4.19 -13.79
CA LEU A 67 -13.97 5.11 -14.80
C LEU A 67 -12.85 6.10 -15.14
N ASP A 68 -12.18 5.87 -16.26
CA ASP A 68 -11.08 6.72 -16.71
C ASP A 68 -11.61 8.08 -17.16
N GLY A 69 -11.04 9.16 -16.62
CA GLY A 69 -11.46 10.52 -16.91
C GLY A 69 -12.87 10.90 -16.39
N ALA A 70 -13.45 10.11 -15.46
CA ALA A 70 -14.73 10.44 -14.87
C ALA A 70 -14.74 11.82 -14.20
N GLN A 71 -15.92 12.41 -14.07
CA GLN A 71 -16.11 13.63 -13.30
C GLN A 71 -15.93 13.31 -11.81
N MET A 72 -15.04 14.06 -11.13
CA MET A 72 -14.86 13.94 -9.69
C MET A 72 -16.09 14.50 -8.95
N ALA A 73 -16.58 13.77 -7.96
CA ALA A 73 -17.64 14.23 -7.08
C ALA A 73 -17.22 15.48 -6.27
N GLU A 74 -18.18 16.15 -5.64
CA GLU A 74 -17.89 17.29 -4.80
C GLU A 74 -17.27 16.86 -3.46
N GLY A 75 -16.14 17.51 -3.09
CA GLY A 75 -15.41 17.26 -1.85
C GLY A 75 -15.81 18.24 -0.73
N PRO A 76 -14.91 18.47 0.26
CA PRO A 76 -13.52 17.99 0.31
C PRO A 76 -13.37 16.55 0.84
N PHE A 77 -12.51 15.78 0.20
CA PHE A 77 -12.24 14.40 0.54
C PHE A 77 -10.95 14.25 1.37
N PRO A 78 -10.87 13.31 2.32
CA PRO A 78 -9.61 12.95 2.93
C PRO A 78 -8.63 12.46 1.86
N VAL A 79 -7.35 12.76 2.04
CA VAL A 79 -6.29 12.37 1.11
C VAL A 79 -5.60 11.12 1.62
N ILE A 80 -5.40 10.13 0.76
CA ILE A 80 -4.67 8.91 1.08
C ILE A 80 -3.48 8.75 0.12
N LEU A 81 -2.29 8.62 0.69
CA LEU A 81 -1.08 8.26 -0.05
C LEU A 81 -0.95 6.74 -0.05
N ALA A 82 -0.88 6.13 -1.22
CA ALA A 82 -0.79 4.67 -1.35
C ALA A 82 0.55 4.23 -1.94
N SER A 83 1.19 3.22 -1.31
CA SER A 83 2.52 2.72 -1.67
C SER A 83 2.51 1.22 -1.92
N HIS A 84 2.90 0.81 -3.13
CA HIS A 84 3.01 -0.60 -3.53
C HIS A 84 4.22 -1.31 -2.91
N GLY A 85 4.24 -2.65 -2.94
CA GLY A 85 5.37 -3.48 -2.52
C GLY A 85 6.59 -3.36 -3.44
N LEU A 86 7.74 -3.90 -3.01
CA LEU A 86 8.96 -3.98 -3.81
C LEU A 86 8.69 -4.86 -5.06
N GLY A 87 9.07 -4.39 -6.23
CA GLY A 87 8.79 -5.06 -7.51
C GLY A 87 7.34 -4.92 -8.01
N GLY A 88 6.45 -4.29 -7.23
CA GLY A 88 5.06 -4.04 -7.62
C GLY A 88 4.90 -2.82 -8.55
N ASN A 89 3.68 -2.30 -8.59
CA ASN A 89 3.33 -1.07 -9.30
C ASN A 89 1.97 -0.55 -8.79
N ILE A 90 1.52 0.58 -9.27
CA ILE A 90 0.22 1.17 -8.92
C ILE A 90 -0.93 0.17 -9.08
N GLY A 91 -0.95 -0.62 -10.15
CA GLY A 91 -2.00 -1.61 -10.42
C GLY A 91 -2.05 -2.74 -9.40
N ALA A 92 -0.93 -3.04 -8.73
CA ALA A 92 -0.87 -4.10 -7.70
C ALA A 92 -1.77 -3.80 -6.49
N LEU A 93 -2.06 -2.54 -6.21
CA LEU A 93 -2.98 -2.10 -5.15
C LEU A 93 -4.25 -1.45 -5.71
N GLY A 94 -4.54 -1.62 -7.00
CA GLY A 94 -5.69 -1.01 -7.67
C GLY A 94 -7.00 -1.29 -6.95
N TRP A 95 -7.21 -2.53 -6.52
CA TRP A 95 -8.41 -2.94 -5.77
C TRP A 95 -8.58 -2.14 -4.46
N LEU A 96 -7.50 -1.91 -3.74
CA LEU A 96 -7.50 -1.14 -2.48
C LEU A 96 -7.73 0.35 -2.75
N THR A 97 -6.99 0.93 -3.70
CA THR A 97 -7.08 2.36 -4.01
C THR A 97 -8.43 2.74 -4.61
N ALA A 98 -9.01 1.88 -5.47
CA ALA A 98 -10.36 2.06 -5.98
C ALA A 98 -11.39 1.95 -4.86
N GLY A 99 -11.32 0.92 -4.00
CA GLY A 99 -12.24 0.75 -2.88
C GLY A 99 -12.20 1.91 -1.88
N LEU A 100 -11.02 2.47 -1.60
CA LEU A 100 -10.87 3.65 -0.76
C LEU A 100 -11.47 4.91 -1.43
N ALA A 101 -11.36 5.04 -2.75
CA ALA A 101 -11.97 6.12 -3.49
C ALA A 101 -13.49 5.99 -3.52
N GLU A 102 -14.03 4.79 -3.76
CA GLU A 102 -15.46 4.49 -3.67
C GLU A 102 -16.03 4.75 -2.27
N ALA A 103 -15.20 4.57 -1.23
CA ALA A 103 -15.53 4.90 0.16
C ALA A 103 -15.40 6.40 0.49
N GLY A 104 -15.08 7.26 -0.47
CA GLY A 104 -15.08 8.71 -0.29
C GLY A 104 -13.72 9.34 -0.03
N ALA A 105 -12.62 8.73 -0.45
CA ALA A 105 -11.28 9.30 -0.34
C ALA A 105 -10.72 9.76 -1.70
N LEU A 106 -9.86 10.76 -1.69
CA LEU A 106 -8.97 11.10 -2.80
C LEU A 106 -7.64 10.36 -2.57
N VAL A 107 -7.37 9.36 -3.41
CA VAL A 107 -6.18 8.53 -3.25
C VAL A 107 -5.16 8.88 -4.32
N ILE A 108 -3.91 9.10 -3.92
CA ILE A 108 -2.79 9.25 -4.84
C ILE A 108 -1.78 8.12 -4.62
N SER A 109 -1.39 7.48 -5.70
CA SER A 109 -0.39 6.41 -5.72
C SER A 109 0.68 6.68 -6.76
N VAL A 110 1.89 6.17 -6.56
CA VAL A 110 3.01 6.38 -7.47
C VAL A 110 3.71 5.07 -7.78
N ASN A 111 4.32 4.98 -8.95
CA ASN A 111 5.30 3.96 -9.26
C ASN A 111 6.66 4.44 -8.74
N HIS A 112 7.13 3.82 -7.67
CA HIS A 112 8.43 4.15 -7.09
C HIS A 112 9.55 3.77 -8.05
N PRO A 113 10.38 4.71 -8.52
CA PRO A 113 11.50 4.41 -9.41
C PRO A 113 12.45 3.36 -8.84
N ASN A 114 13.01 2.53 -9.70
CA ASN A 114 13.87 1.38 -9.36
C ASN A 114 13.19 0.27 -8.54
N SER A 115 11.89 0.35 -8.30
CA SER A 115 11.16 -0.54 -7.40
C SER A 115 9.88 -1.10 -8.02
N THR A 116 9.73 -1.00 -9.35
CA THR A 116 8.57 -1.53 -10.07
C THR A 116 8.93 -2.75 -10.92
N THR A 117 7.92 -3.54 -11.31
CA THR A 117 8.09 -4.71 -12.20
C THR A 117 8.88 -4.40 -13.47
N ARG A 118 8.74 -3.19 -14.04
CA ARG A 118 9.38 -2.81 -15.29
C ARG A 118 10.65 -1.98 -15.12
N ASP A 119 10.87 -1.43 -13.95
CA ASP A 119 11.99 -0.57 -13.57
C ASP A 119 12.48 -1.07 -12.21
N PHE A 120 13.14 -2.23 -12.22
CA PHE A 120 13.57 -2.92 -11.02
C PHE A 120 15.09 -2.97 -10.89
N ASN A 121 15.59 -2.37 -9.83
CA ASN A 121 16.95 -2.52 -9.37
C ASN A 121 16.90 -2.75 -7.87
N LEU A 122 17.26 -3.95 -7.42
CA LEU A 122 17.10 -4.33 -6.01
C LEU A 122 17.89 -3.42 -5.07
N GLN A 123 19.16 -3.10 -5.41
CA GLN A 123 20.00 -2.23 -4.59
C GLN A 123 19.41 -0.82 -4.45
N GLU A 124 18.92 -0.24 -5.53
CA GLU A 124 18.25 1.07 -5.50
C GLU A 124 16.86 1.00 -4.86
N GLY A 125 16.09 -0.04 -5.16
CA GLY A 125 14.73 -0.24 -4.63
C GLY A 125 14.67 -0.44 -3.11
N LEU A 126 15.75 -0.93 -2.50
CA LEU A 126 15.90 -1.05 -1.05
C LEU A 126 16.26 0.27 -0.36
N LYS A 127 16.56 1.34 -1.09
CA LYS A 127 16.67 2.70 -0.55
C LYS A 127 15.29 3.22 -0.12
N HIS A 128 14.73 2.63 0.91
CA HIS A 128 13.35 2.87 1.36
C HIS A 128 13.03 4.35 1.65
N TRP A 129 14.04 5.16 1.93
CA TRP A 129 13.88 6.60 2.15
C TRP A 129 13.49 7.39 0.90
N THR A 130 13.84 6.91 -0.31
CA THR A 130 13.43 7.55 -1.56
C THR A 130 11.93 7.42 -1.77
N ARG A 131 11.32 6.30 -1.35
CA ARG A 131 9.88 6.04 -1.47
C ARG A 131 9.05 7.03 -0.63
N THR A 132 9.56 7.47 0.52
CA THR A 132 8.92 8.54 1.32
C THR A 132 9.01 9.90 0.63
N GLN A 133 10.11 10.16 -0.08
CA GLN A 133 10.27 11.38 -0.89
C GLN A 133 9.30 11.38 -2.08
N ASP A 134 9.09 10.21 -2.72
CA ASP A 134 8.13 10.04 -3.81
C ASP A 134 6.70 10.41 -3.37
N LEU A 135 6.25 9.89 -2.23
CA LEU A 135 4.90 10.18 -1.73
C LEU A 135 4.75 11.63 -1.25
N ARG A 136 5.81 12.24 -0.71
CA ARG A 136 5.79 13.68 -0.42
C ARG A 136 5.65 14.50 -1.68
N ALA A 137 6.44 14.18 -2.71
CA ALA A 137 6.35 14.86 -4.00
C ALA A 137 4.95 14.71 -4.61
N ALA A 138 4.32 13.54 -4.44
CA ALA A 138 2.95 13.30 -4.88
C ALA A 138 1.92 14.17 -4.13
N LEU A 139 2.07 14.29 -2.81
CA LEU A 139 1.20 15.14 -2.00
C LEU A 139 1.39 16.63 -2.32
N ASP A 140 2.63 17.06 -2.51
CA ASP A 140 2.96 18.44 -2.90
C ASP A 140 2.44 18.76 -4.30
N TRP A 141 2.59 17.81 -5.24
CA TRP A 141 2.02 17.92 -6.57
C TRP A 141 0.48 18.07 -6.51
N LEU A 142 -0.21 17.25 -5.70
CA LEU A 142 -1.66 17.35 -5.52
C LEU A 142 -2.08 18.71 -4.97
N ALA A 143 -1.36 19.22 -3.98
CA ALA A 143 -1.63 20.52 -3.37
C ALA A 143 -1.38 21.69 -4.34
N ALA A 144 -0.51 21.50 -5.32
CA ALA A 144 -0.21 22.50 -6.35
C ALA A 144 -1.21 22.52 -7.50
N GLN A 145 -2.18 21.58 -7.58
CA GLN A 145 -3.22 21.54 -8.60
C GLN A 145 -4.49 22.23 -8.07
N PRO A 146 -4.85 23.46 -8.51
CA PRO A 146 -5.94 24.22 -7.88
C PRO A 146 -7.29 23.47 -7.85
N ASP A 147 -7.65 22.81 -8.95
CA ASP A 147 -8.92 22.10 -9.08
C ASP A 147 -9.00 20.86 -8.19
N LEU A 148 -7.88 20.17 -8.01
CA LEU A 148 -7.77 18.99 -7.15
C LEU A 148 -7.65 19.41 -5.68
N ALA A 149 -6.86 20.44 -5.40
CA ALA A 149 -6.66 20.98 -4.06
C ALA A 149 -7.98 21.50 -3.45
N ALA A 150 -8.86 22.09 -4.26
CA ALA A 150 -10.17 22.53 -3.81
C ALA A 150 -11.09 21.37 -3.38
N ARG A 151 -10.79 20.13 -3.78
CA ARG A 151 -11.55 18.92 -3.44
C ARG A 151 -10.85 18.04 -2.41
N ALA A 152 -9.66 18.43 -1.95
CA ALA A 152 -8.85 17.69 -0.98
C ALA A 152 -8.95 18.33 0.41
N ASP A 153 -9.11 17.51 1.45
CA ASP A 153 -8.98 17.93 2.83
C ASP A 153 -7.59 17.59 3.36
N PHE A 154 -6.68 18.53 3.24
CA PHE A 154 -5.30 18.38 3.72
C PHE A 154 -5.15 18.36 5.26
N SER A 155 -6.23 18.56 6.01
CA SER A 155 -6.23 18.31 7.46
C SER A 155 -6.37 16.82 7.80
N ARG A 156 -6.82 16.01 6.83
CA ARG A 156 -7.06 14.57 6.92
C ARG A 156 -6.23 13.82 5.88
N VAL A 157 -4.91 13.79 6.07
CA VAL A 157 -3.98 13.06 5.19
C VAL A 157 -3.55 11.77 5.87
N TYR A 158 -3.63 10.65 5.15
CA TYR A 158 -3.32 9.32 5.62
C TYR A 158 -2.35 8.63 4.68
N ALA A 159 -1.63 7.61 5.17
CA ALA A 159 -0.79 6.78 4.32
C ALA A 159 -1.18 5.31 4.47
N VAL A 160 -1.21 4.58 3.36
CA VAL A 160 -1.43 3.13 3.32
C VAL A 160 -0.40 2.49 2.42
N GLY A 161 -0.01 1.27 2.75
CA GLY A 161 0.89 0.54 1.86
C GLY A 161 0.99 -0.94 2.20
N TYR A 162 1.54 -1.68 1.26
CA TYR A 162 1.71 -3.12 1.32
C TYR A 162 3.19 -3.49 1.24
N SER A 163 3.65 -4.44 2.08
CA SER A 163 5.03 -4.94 2.06
C SER A 163 6.04 -3.80 2.26
N ALA A 164 6.97 -3.56 1.34
CA ALA A 164 7.85 -2.39 1.35
C ALA A 164 7.07 -1.06 1.35
N GLY A 165 5.88 -1.03 0.74
CA GLY A 165 4.97 0.11 0.82
C GLY A 165 4.36 0.29 2.21
N GLY A 166 4.09 -0.80 2.93
CA GLY A 166 3.67 -0.76 4.34
C GLY A 166 4.74 -0.12 5.22
N TRP A 167 6.01 -0.47 4.99
CA TRP A 167 7.13 0.22 5.60
C TRP A 167 7.15 1.72 5.24
N THR A 168 6.94 2.05 3.96
CA THR A 168 6.92 3.44 3.50
C THR A 168 5.85 4.26 4.23
N ALA A 169 4.64 3.70 4.41
CA ALA A 169 3.57 4.35 5.15
C ALA A 169 3.94 4.58 6.62
N LEU A 170 4.54 3.58 7.29
CA LEU A 170 5.02 3.70 8.66
C LEU A 170 6.14 4.76 8.77
N ALA A 171 7.08 4.79 7.83
CA ALA A 171 8.16 5.78 7.81
C ALA A 171 7.65 7.21 7.62
N LEU A 172 6.66 7.43 6.74
CA LEU A 172 5.96 8.71 6.62
C LEU A 172 5.22 9.10 7.90
N GLY A 173 4.70 8.13 8.63
CA GLY A 173 4.08 8.33 9.94
C GLY A 173 5.07 8.62 11.07
N GLY A 174 6.38 8.43 10.83
CA GLY A 174 7.44 8.75 11.78
C GLY A 174 8.23 7.56 12.33
N LEU A 175 7.99 6.35 11.84
CA LEU A 175 8.82 5.20 12.19
C LEU A 175 10.22 5.38 11.59
N ARG A 176 11.26 5.03 12.37
CA ARG A 176 12.65 5.04 11.93
C ARG A 176 13.18 3.63 11.75
N ALA A 177 14.02 3.43 10.76
CA ALA A 177 14.74 2.18 10.55
C ALA A 177 15.92 2.02 11.51
N ASN A 178 16.56 0.86 11.44
CA ASN A 178 17.79 0.54 12.13
C ASN A 178 18.61 -0.42 11.27
N LEU A 179 19.55 0.09 10.50
CA LEU A 179 20.35 -0.70 9.56
C LEU A 179 21.11 -1.82 10.25
N TRP A 180 21.81 -1.49 11.32
CA TRP A 180 22.61 -2.48 12.05
C TRP A 180 21.76 -3.52 12.75
N GLY A 181 20.62 -3.13 13.32
CA GLY A 181 19.66 -4.05 13.91
C GLY A 181 19.02 -4.97 12.86
N TYR A 182 18.72 -4.43 11.67
CA TYR A 182 18.23 -5.21 10.54
C TYR A 182 19.29 -6.23 10.08
N ALA A 183 20.53 -5.78 9.83
CA ALA A 183 21.63 -6.64 9.41
C ALA A 183 21.94 -7.76 10.43
N ALA A 184 22.04 -7.40 11.72
CA ALA A 184 22.30 -8.38 12.77
C ALA A 184 21.18 -9.44 12.89
N ARG A 185 19.92 -9.05 12.72
CA ARG A 185 18.80 -10.00 12.71
C ARG A 185 18.83 -10.88 11.47
N CYS A 186 19.27 -10.33 10.35
CA CYS A 186 19.47 -11.06 9.12
C CYS A 186 20.42 -12.27 9.27
N GLU A 187 21.52 -12.12 10.00
CA GLU A 187 22.49 -13.19 10.21
C GLU A 187 21.89 -14.38 10.96
N THR A 188 20.88 -14.16 11.79
CA THR A 188 20.27 -15.18 12.64
C THR A 188 18.89 -15.65 12.17
N ALA A 189 18.29 -14.97 11.18
CA ALA A 189 16.99 -15.34 10.66
C ALA A 189 17.04 -16.64 9.84
N PRO A 190 16.03 -17.51 9.95
CA PRO A 190 15.95 -18.69 9.11
C PRO A 190 15.93 -18.29 7.62
N PRO A 191 16.53 -19.09 6.73
CA PRO A 191 16.45 -18.85 5.29
C PRO A 191 15.00 -18.78 4.83
N SER A 192 14.62 -17.69 4.18
CA SER A 192 13.28 -17.48 3.63
C SER A 192 13.35 -16.55 2.43
N PRO A 193 12.39 -16.63 1.49
CA PRO A 193 12.26 -15.65 0.41
C PRO A 193 12.23 -14.23 0.97
N TRP A 194 12.87 -13.30 0.26
CA TRP A 194 12.95 -11.87 0.59
C TRP A 194 13.56 -11.52 1.94
N GLN A 195 14.14 -12.48 2.65
CA GLN A 195 15.02 -12.21 3.77
C GLN A 195 16.47 -12.01 3.33
N CYS A 196 17.31 -11.59 4.23
CA CYS A 196 18.65 -11.09 3.97
C CYS A 196 19.54 -12.01 3.13
N ALA A 197 19.57 -13.32 3.44
CA ALA A 197 20.34 -14.27 2.64
C ALA A 197 19.80 -14.35 1.19
N ASP A 198 18.50 -14.22 1.02
CA ASP A 198 17.88 -14.18 -0.30
C ASP A 198 18.13 -12.84 -1.00
N LEU A 199 18.01 -11.73 -0.29
CA LEU A 199 18.34 -10.40 -0.83
C LEU A 199 19.80 -10.35 -1.31
N THR A 200 20.75 -10.89 -0.54
CA THR A 200 22.16 -10.98 -0.93
C THR A 200 22.35 -11.85 -2.17
N ARG A 201 21.69 -13.01 -2.25
CA ARG A 201 21.73 -13.87 -3.44
C ARG A 201 21.15 -13.18 -4.69
N ARG A 202 20.18 -12.31 -4.50
CA ARG A 202 19.56 -11.47 -5.55
C ARG A 202 20.37 -10.22 -5.86
N GLY A 203 21.55 -10.02 -5.22
CA GLY A 203 22.48 -8.94 -5.52
C GLY A 203 22.40 -7.71 -4.62
N ALA A 204 21.68 -7.76 -3.51
CA ALA A 204 21.69 -6.66 -2.54
C ALA A 204 22.93 -6.73 -1.65
N ASP A 205 23.55 -5.58 -1.45
CA ASP A 205 24.63 -5.36 -0.48
C ASP A 205 24.17 -4.36 0.58
N LEU A 206 23.84 -4.87 1.77
CA LEU A 206 23.41 -4.02 2.89
C LEU A 206 24.55 -3.14 3.42
N THR A 207 25.82 -3.52 3.21
CA THR A 207 26.98 -2.74 3.68
C THR A 207 27.22 -1.50 2.83
N ALA A 208 26.63 -1.44 1.63
CA ALA A 208 26.69 -0.28 0.75
C ALA A 208 25.77 0.88 1.17
N TYR A 209 24.88 0.66 2.14
CA TYR A 209 24.01 1.73 2.63
C TYR A 209 24.63 2.47 3.82
N SER A 210 24.42 3.79 3.84
CA SER A 210 24.76 4.64 4.98
C SER A 210 23.72 4.50 6.09
N PRO A 211 24.13 4.27 7.35
CA PRO A 211 23.19 4.35 8.48
C PRO A 211 22.52 5.72 8.59
N GLU A 212 23.19 6.79 8.18
CA GLU A 212 22.65 8.15 8.19
C GLU A 212 21.42 8.27 7.27
N ASP A 213 21.47 7.63 6.09
CA ASP A 213 20.35 7.63 5.15
C ASP A 213 19.26 6.63 5.57
N TRP A 214 19.68 5.42 5.93
CA TRP A 214 18.77 4.33 6.29
C TRP A 214 17.97 4.63 7.54
N ASP A 215 18.62 5.11 8.62
CA ASP A 215 17.99 5.33 9.94
C ASP A 215 17.37 6.72 10.10
N ALA A 216 17.50 7.59 9.10
CA ALA A 216 16.97 8.95 9.19
C ALA A 216 15.45 8.96 9.37
N GLY A 217 14.96 9.86 10.21
CA GLY A 217 13.53 10.11 10.34
C GLY A 217 12.94 10.68 9.05
N ARG A 218 11.82 10.12 8.63
CA ARG A 218 11.13 10.49 7.36
C ARG A 218 9.69 10.94 7.60
N LYS A 219 9.36 11.35 8.82
CA LYS A 219 8.03 11.82 9.18
C LYS A 219 7.58 12.98 8.30
N ASP A 220 6.35 12.91 7.81
CA ASP A 220 5.63 14.03 7.23
C ASP A 220 4.52 14.45 8.21
N ASP A 221 4.61 15.68 8.73
CA ASP A 221 3.70 16.17 9.79
C ASP A 221 2.24 16.33 9.30
N ARG A 222 1.99 16.22 8.01
CA ARG A 222 0.65 16.20 7.45
C ARG A 222 -0.05 14.86 7.68
N ILE A 223 0.69 13.77 7.89
CA ILE A 223 0.13 12.42 8.09
C ILE A 223 -0.52 12.31 9.47
N ARG A 224 -1.78 11.87 9.50
CA ARG A 224 -2.59 11.73 10.72
C ARG A 224 -2.77 10.29 11.19
N ALA A 225 -2.73 9.34 10.28
CA ALA A 225 -2.77 7.91 10.58
C ALA A 225 -2.11 7.12 9.47
N VAL A 226 -1.69 5.89 9.78
CA VAL A 226 -1.08 4.98 8.82
C VAL A 226 -1.71 3.60 8.92
N ALA A 227 -1.84 2.94 7.76
CA ALA A 227 -2.18 1.53 7.66
C ALA A 227 -1.07 0.79 6.91
N ALA A 228 -0.52 -0.26 7.50
CA ALA A 228 0.54 -1.06 6.90
C ALA A 228 0.09 -2.50 6.76
N ILE A 229 -0.02 -2.96 5.51
CA ILE A 229 -0.39 -4.32 5.17
C ILE A 229 0.89 -5.12 5.00
N ASP A 230 1.08 -6.08 5.88
CA ASP A 230 2.20 -7.03 5.90
C ASP A 230 3.58 -6.35 5.69
N PRO A 231 3.93 -5.32 6.54
CA PRO A 231 5.08 -4.46 6.30
C PRO A 231 6.41 -5.22 6.36
N ALA A 232 7.26 -4.98 5.36
CA ALA A 232 8.65 -5.43 5.34
C ALA A 232 9.56 -4.57 6.25
N LEU A 233 10.85 -4.89 6.32
CA LEU A 233 11.91 -4.11 6.98
C LEU A 233 11.74 -3.87 8.49
N THR A 234 10.89 -4.62 9.17
CA THR A 234 10.58 -4.42 10.59
C THR A 234 11.63 -5.00 11.55
N TYR A 235 12.64 -5.72 11.06
CA TYR A 235 13.72 -6.26 11.89
C TYR A 235 14.60 -5.17 12.50
N GLY A 236 15.00 -5.37 13.74
CA GLY A 236 15.89 -4.46 14.48
C GLY A 236 15.20 -3.16 14.94
N VAL A 237 13.94 -2.98 14.64
CA VAL A 237 13.17 -1.80 15.07
C VAL A 237 12.66 -2.00 16.49
N GLY A 238 12.97 -1.07 17.38
CA GLY A 238 12.54 -1.08 18.78
C GLY A 238 11.75 0.18 19.13
N ARG A 239 11.31 0.30 20.39
CA ARG A 239 10.50 1.45 20.88
C ARG A 239 11.14 2.81 20.61
N VAL A 240 12.47 2.91 20.64
CA VAL A 240 13.19 4.16 20.36
C VAL A 240 12.96 4.65 18.93
N HIS A 241 12.77 3.73 17.99
CA HIS A 241 12.55 4.06 16.58
C HIS A 241 11.10 4.48 16.29
N ALA A 242 10.17 4.14 17.20
CA ALA A 242 8.74 4.45 17.07
C ALA A 242 8.31 5.71 17.86
N ARG A 243 9.25 6.46 18.46
CA ARG A 243 8.93 7.61 19.32
C ARG A 243 8.15 8.71 18.62
N ASP A 244 8.45 8.93 17.36
CA ASP A 244 7.86 9.99 16.54
C ASP A 244 6.69 9.48 15.67
N LEU A 245 6.35 8.19 15.79
CA LEU A 245 5.27 7.59 15.01
C LEU A 245 3.92 8.17 15.43
N VAL A 246 3.05 8.43 14.46
CA VAL A 246 1.68 8.87 14.71
C VAL A 246 0.94 7.88 15.62
N GLU A 247 -0.01 8.39 16.40
CA GLU A 247 -0.74 7.57 17.39
C GLU A 247 -1.67 6.53 16.75
N ARG A 248 -2.22 6.84 15.58
CA ARG A 248 -3.17 5.97 14.89
C ARG A 248 -2.46 5.11 13.87
N VAL A 249 -2.21 3.87 14.22
CA VAL A 249 -1.54 2.87 13.41
C VAL A 249 -2.39 1.62 13.30
N LEU A 250 -2.67 1.18 12.07
CA LEU A 250 -3.27 -0.13 11.79
C LEU A 250 -2.20 -1.02 11.13
N LEU A 251 -1.95 -2.17 11.73
CA LEU A 251 -1.12 -3.22 11.17
C LEU A 251 -1.99 -4.39 10.73
N ILE A 252 -1.93 -4.76 9.47
CA ILE A 252 -2.64 -5.91 8.92
C ILE A 252 -1.61 -6.98 8.57
N GLY A 253 -1.64 -8.11 9.27
CA GLY A 253 -0.80 -9.27 8.98
C GLY A 253 -1.53 -10.26 8.07
N LEU A 254 -0.86 -10.75 7.04
CA LEU A 254 -1.39 -11.75 6.13
C LEU A 254 -0.90 -13.14 6.51
N GLY A 255 -1.84 -14.05 6.69
CA GLY A 255 -1.56 -15.43 7.02
C GLY A 255 -1.48 -15.73 8.51
N ASN A 256 -1.60 -17.02 8.80
CA ASN A 256 -1.34 -17.60 10.09
C ASN A 256 0.14 -18.01 10.23
N ARG A 257 0.49 -18.71 11.30
CA ARG A 257 1.87 -19.16 11.54
C ARG A 257 2.48 -19.98 10.39
N GLU A 258 1.67 -20.67 9.60
CA GLU A 258 2.14 -21.59 8.54
C GLU A 258 2.25 -20.89 7.19
N THR A 259 1.39 -19.92 6.92
CA THR A 259 1.28 -19.23 5.63
C THR A 259 1.93 -17.84 5.60
N ARG A 260 2.33 -17.33 6.78
CA ARG A 260 2.96 -16.02 6.89
C ARG A 260 4.37 -16.00 6.30
N LEU A 261 4.67 -15.02 5.48
CA LEU A 261 6.02 -14.81 4.97
C LEU A 261 6.95 -14.33 6.10
N PRO A 262 8.04 -15.04 6.43
CA PRO A 262 8.92 -14.64 7.54
C PRO A 262 9.53 -13.24 7.40
N ALA A 263 9.78 -12.78 6.18
CA ALA A 263 10.34 -11.45 5.91
C ALA A 263 9.40 -10.29 6.33
N THR A 264 8.10 -10.56 6.45
CA THR A 264 7.07 -9.59 6.86
C THR A 264 6.37 -9.97 8.15
N ASP A 265 6.84 -11.02 8.82
CA ASP A 265 6.29 -11.41 10.12
C ASP A 265 6.69 -10.43 11.22
N PHE A 266 5.82 -9.48 11.49
CA PHE A 266 5.98 -8.49 12.55
C PHE A 266 5.50 -8.97 13.93
N SER A 267 4.98 -10.19 14.03
CA SER A 267 4.51 -10.79 15.28
C SER A 267 5.62 -10.97 16.31
N ALA A 268 5.25 -11.36 17.55
CA ALA A 268 6.22 -11.61 18.62
C ALA A 268 7.21 -12.73 18.28
N THR A 269 6.82 -13.69 17.43
CA THR A 269 7.68 -14.81 16.99
C THR A 269 8.50 -14.47 15.73
N GLY A 270 8.13 -13.43 15.01
CA GLY A 270 8.83 -12.90 13.85
C GLY A 270 9.86 -11.83 14.22
N SER A 271 9.67 -10.61 13.72
CA SER A 271 10.54 -9.48 14.06
C SER A 271 10.32 -8.94 15.49
N GLY A 272 9.20 -9.28 16.12
CA GLY A 272 8.80 -8.74 17.43
C GLY A 272 8.31 -7.30 17.39
N PHE A 273 8.19 -6.71 16.19
CA PHE A 273 7.86 -5.29 16.00
C PHE A 273 6.56 -4.87 16.69
N VAL A 274 5.54 -5.73 16.68
CA VAL A 274 4.27 -5.49 17.35
C VAL A 274 4.40 -5.13 18.83
N SER A 275 5.38 -5.71 19.53
CA SER A 275 5.61 -5.45 20.96
C SER A 275 6.13 -4.05 21.26
N HIS A 276 6.55 -3.33 20.24
CA HIS A 276 7.07 -1.97 20.33
C HIS A 276 6.01 -0.90 20.01
N LEU A 277 4.82 -1.31 19.56
CA LEU A 277 3.69 -0.47 19.19
C LEU A 277 2.43 -0.80 19.99
N PRO A 278 2.40 -0.59 21.32
CA PRO A 278 1.30 -1.05 22.18
C PRO A 278 -0.05 -0.37 21.89
N ALA A 279 -0.05 0.75 21.18
CA ALA A 279 -1.27 1.47 20.80
C ALA A 279 -1.72 1.17 19.35
N ALA A 280 -0.96 0.34 18.60
CA ALA A 280 -1.37 -0.04 17.25
C ALA A 280 -2.56 -0.99 17.30
N GLU A 281 -3.52 -0.77 16.42
CA GLU A 281 -4.56 -1.73 16.09
C GLU A 281 -3.95 -2.81 15.19
N ILE A 282 -4.24 -4.08 15.49
CA ILE A 282 -3.64 -5.21 14.80
C ILE A 282 -4.74 -6.13 14.31
N GLU A 283 -4.76 -6.33 13.01
CA GLU A 283 -5.63 -7.28 12.34
C GLU A 283 -4.82 -8.41 11.70
N THR A 284 -5.40 -9.60 11.66
CA THR A 284 -4.80 -10.74 10.97
C THR A 284 -5.80 -11.35 10.01
N MET A 285 -5.44 -11.43 8.74
CA MET A 285 -6.25 -12.05 7.71
C MET A 285 -5.77 -13.47 7.45
N ALA A 286 -6.62 -14.46 7.72
CA ALA A 286 -6.33 -15.87 7.48
C ALA A 286 -7.62 -16.60 7.08
N PRO A 287 -7.54 -17.57 6.16
CA PRO A 287 -6.33 -17.98 5.45
C PRO A 287 -5.93 -16.94 4.40
N ALA A 288 -4.66 -16.56 4.40
CA ALA A 288 -4.06 -15.66 3.41
C ALA A 288 -2.55 -15.91 3.41
N ALA A 289 -1.86 -15.39 2.44
CA ALA A 289 -0.40 -15.31 2.40
C ALA A 289 0.02 -13.91 1.97
N HIS A 290 1.32 -13.62 2.01
CA HIS A 290 1.84 -12.30 1.63
C HIS A 290 1.27 -11.80 0.29
N PHE A 291 1.29 -12.66 -0.72
CA PHE A 291 0.86 -12.30 -2.07
C PHE A 291 -0.65 -12.28 -2.28
N SER A 292 -1.46 -12.72 -1.30
CA SER A 292 -2.93 -12.60 -1.38
C SER A 292 -3.44 -11.14 -1.39
N ALA A 293 -2.57 -10.16 -1.08
CA ALA A 293 -2.87 -8.74 -1.25
C ALA A 293 -2.73 -8.24 -2.70
N LEU A 294 -2.22 -9.06 -3.61
CA LEU A 294 -2.14 -8.72 -5.03
C LEU A 294 -3.50 -8.93 -5.72
N PRO A 295 -3.70 -8.39 -6.94
CA PRO A 295 -4.92 -8.64 -7.69
C PRO A 295 -5.11 -10.13 -7.99
N ALA A 296 -6.36 -10.57 -8.14
CA ALA A 296 -6.67 -11.95 -8.46
C ALA A 296 -5.97 -12.40 -9.76
N CYS A 297 -5.38 -13.57 -9.71
CA CYS A 297 -4.69 -14.16 -10.86
C CYS A 297 -5.65 -14.70 -11.90
N LYS A 298 -5.31 -14.52 -13.18
CA LYS A 298 -5.96 -15.18 -14.30
C LYS A 298 -5.58 -16.67 -14.34
N PRO A 299 -6.39 -17.54 -14.94
CA PRO A 299 -6.11 -18.98 -15.00
C PRO A 299 -4.73 -19.35 -15.58
N ARG A 300 -4.19 -18.51 -16.46
CA ARG A 300 -2.84 -18.70 -17.06
C ARG A 300 -1.71 -18.02 -16.28
N GLY A 301 -2.04 -17.23 -15.27
CA GLY A 301 -1.07 -16.46 -14.48
C GLY A 301 0.06 -17.31 -13.90
N PRO A 302 -0.22 -18.41 -13.19
CA PRO A 302 0.83 -19.27 -12.63
C PRO A 302 1.80 -19.82 -13.68
N ALA A 303 1.29 -20.22 -14.86
CA ALA A 303 2.13 -20.74 -15.93
C ALA A 303 3.03 -19.67 -16.58
N ILE A 304 2.55 -18.43 -16.66
CA ILE A 304 3.34 -17.29 -17.17
C ILE A 304 4.49 -16.99 -16.19
N LEU A 305 4.19 -16.83 -14.88
CA LEU A 305 5.19 -16.58 -13.85
C LEU A 305 6.27 -17.66 -13.81
N ALA A 306 5.87 -18.94 -13.87
CA ALA A 306 6.80 -20.05 -13.91
C ALA A 306 7.71 -20.04 -15.15
N ALA A 307 7.17 -19.67 -16.32
CA ALA A 307 7.95 -19.55 -17.55
C ALA A 307 8.95 -18.38 -17.54
N GLU A 308 8.63 -17.32 -16.82
CA GLU A 308 9.48 -16.13 -16.62
C GLU A 308 10.46 -16.31 -15.47
N GLY A 309 10.34 -17.36 -14.65
CA GLY A 309 11.16 -17.60 -13.47
C GLY A 309 10.87 -16.60 -12.35
N ASP A 310 9.65 -16.07 -12.33
CA ASP A 310 9.20 -15.10 -11.33
C ASP A 310 8.67 -15.81 -10.06
N ASP A 311 8.48 -15.05 -8.98
CA ASP A 311 7.94 -15.58 -7.73
C ASP A 311 6.52 -16.13 -7.94
N PRO A 312 6.11 -17.21 -7.24
CA PRO A 312 4.79 -17.84 -7.40
C PRO A 312 3.70 -17.04 -6.66
N VAL A 313 3.50 -15.80 -7.07
CA VAL A 313 2.58 -14.84 -6.40
C VAL A 313 1.10 -15.17 -6.58
N CYS A 314 0.79 -16.20 -7.38
CA CYS A 314 -0.58 -16.70 -7.58
C CYS A 314 -0.92 -17.91 -6.70
N ASP A 315 -0.03 -18.32 -5.81
CA ASP A 315 -0.22 -19.49 -4.95
C ASP A 315 -0.88 -19.06 -3.63
N ASP A 316 -2.18 -18.82 -3.68
CA ASP A 316 -2.97 -18.52 -2.49
C ASP A 316 -3.28 -19.76 -1.65
N PRO A 317 -3.29 -19.64 -0.31
CA PRO A 317 -3.75 -20.73 0.56
C PRO A 317 -5.22 -21.10 0.27
N PRO A 318 -5.60 -22.38 0.41
CA PRO A 318 -6.99 -22.77 0.24
C PRO A 318 -7.95 -21.99 1.15
N GLY A 319 -9.00 -21.43 0.56
CA GLY A 319 -10.02 -20.65 1.28
C GLY A 319 -9.72 -19.16 1.40
N THR A 320 -8.69 -18.69 0.68
CA THR A 320 -8.40 -17.23 0.55
C THR A 320 -9.41 -16.57 -0.35
#